data_8f9d0d3ac756b76b80f45b919dea3f4e
#
_entry.id   8f9d0d3ac756b76b80f45b919dea3f4e
#
_cell.length_a   1.000
_cell.length_b   1.000
_cell.length_c   1.000
_cell.angle_alpha   90.00
_cell.angle_beta   90.00
_cell.angle_gamma   90.00
#
_symmetry.space_group_name_H-M   'P 1'
#
loop_
_entity.id
_entity.type
_entity.pdbx_description
1 polymer ?
#
loop_
_entity_poly.entity_id
_entity_poly.type
_entity_poly.pdbx_seq_one_letter_code
_entity_poly.pdbx_strand_id
1 'polypeptide(L)'
;MKRSGIVLGCVFLAACGTSQPDRYQQVSSWNAVSYQDWRDDDPGFLLAPGDSIEVTVHTATELNRTATIGPDGRVNLPLAGPVMVAGRTDAEAANAVADAYIAMLRDPIVEVNVDSYGPQNIIIGGQVNSPGLYEMPTRIGALEAVMLAGGFQDDAARGEVVILRRARNGGVMMRVVNLRDVLRGDGSGDPIPLRRHDIIFVPRTTISEVTLWVEQYVYGILPLDQAFSYAIANAINNN
;
A
#
# COMPACT_ATOMS: atom_id res chain seq x y z
N MET A 1 76.09 16.03 57.37
CA MET A 1 74.78 15.36 57.24
C MET A 1 74.02 16.06 56.10
N LYS A 2 74.05 15.51 54.89
CA LYS A 2 73.41 16.09 53.70
C LYS A 2 72.31 15.12 53.25
N ARG A 3 71.08 15.59 53.25
CA ARG A 3 69.91 14.85 52.71
C ARG A 3 69.71 15.25 51.27
N SER A 4 69.90 14.28 50.35
CA SER A 4 69.52 14.41 48.94
C SER A 4 68.03 14.15 48.77
N GLY A 5 67.36 15.12 48.19
CA GLY A 5 65.96 14.95 47.73
C GLY A 5 65.93 14.51 46.27
N ILE A 6 65.21 13.42 46.02
CA ILE A 6 64.93 12.87 44.68
C ILE A 6 63.64 13.52 44.18
N VAL A 7 63.74 14.26 43.08
CA VAL A 7 62.56 14.82 42.38
C VAL A 7 62.08 13.78 41.37
N LEU A 8 60.90 13.28 41.62
CA LEU A 8 60.19 12.33 40.72
C LEU A 8 59.39 13.10 39.69
N GLY A 9 59.86 13.10 38.45
CA GLY A 9 59.16 13.74 37.34
C GLY A 9 57.99 12.89 36.84
N CYS A 10 56.78 13.40 36.99
CA CYS A 10 55.56 12.80 36.36
C CYS A 10 55.50 13.20 34.88
N VAL A 11 55.66 12.21 34.03
CA VAL A 11 55.41 12.33 32.60
C VAL A 11 53.91 12.17 32.37
N PHE A 12 53.21 13.24 31.98
CA PHE A 12 51.85 13.21 31.52
C PHE A 12 51.84 12.72 30.06
N LEU A 13 51.38 11.49 29.82
CA LEU A 13 51.00 11.02 28.53
C LEU A 13 49.61 11.58 28.17
N ALA A 14 49.57 12.56 27.29
CA ALA A 14 48.34 13.06 26.70
C ALA A 14 47.84 11.99 25.68
N ALA A 15 46.83 11.23 26.09
CA ALA A 15 46.06 10.38 25.16
C ALA A 15 45.17 11.23 24.27
N CYS A 16 45.60 11.45 23.02
CA CYS A 16 44.70 11.96 21.99
C CYS A 16 43.59 10.93 21.70
N GLY A 17 42.46 11.13 22.35
CA GLY A 17 41.24 10.44 21.97
C GLY A 17 40.76 10.98 20.62
N THR A 18 40.97 10.23 19.56
CA THR A 18 40.29 10.46 18.28
C THR A 18 38.80 10.11 18.45
N SER A 19 38.00 11.12 18.74
CA SER A 19 36.55 11.01 18.63
C SER A 19 36.21 10.78 17.16
N GLN A 20 35.98 9.51 16.78
CA GLN A 20 35.29 9.20 15.53
C GLN A 20 33.93 9.88 15.57
N PRO A 21 33.58 10.69 14.56
CA PRO A 21 32.21 11.17 14.49
C PRO A 21 31.32 9.97 14.23
N ASP A 22 30.42 9.69 15.17
CA ASP A 22 29.30 8.76 15.01
C ASP A 22 28.48 9.20 13.81
N ARG A 23 28.80 8.65 12.64
CA ARG A 23 28.06 8.88 11.38
C ARG A 23 26.74 8.14 11.33
N TYR A 24 26.38 7.47 12.38
CA TYR A 24 25.05 6.88 12.55
C TYR A 24 24.32 7.66 13.63
N GLN A 25 23.99 8.94 13.37
CA GLN A 25 22.84 9.50 14.04
C GLN A 25 21.66 8.61 13.66
N GLN A 26 21.26 7.79 14.61
CA GLN A 26 20.01 7.08 14.56
C GLN A 26 18.93 8.11 14.24
N VAL A 27 18.36 7.98 13.06
CA VAL A 27 17.12 8.66 12.69
C VAL A 27 16.01 7.98 13.48
N SER A 28 15.96 8.26 14.78
CA SER A 28 15.04 7.66 15.75
C SER A 28 13.71 8.42 15.82
N SER A 29 13.23 8.96 14.72
CA SER A 29 11.89 9.53 14.65
C SER A 29 11.15 9.11 13.39
N TRP A 30 11.18 7.83 13.09
CA TRP A 30 10.23 7.25 12.18
C TRP A 30 8.93 7.10 12.97
N ASN A 31 7.91 7.85 12.62
CA ASN A 31 6.58 7.62 13.16
C ASN A 31 6.20 6.19 12.81
N ALA A 32 6.18 5.32 13.82
CA ALA A 32 5.72 3.96 13.65
C ALA A 32 4.34 3.98 13.00
N VAL A 33 4.24 3.48 11.78
CA VAL A 33 2.94 3.30 11.16
C VAL A 33 2.28 2.18 11.91
N SER A 34 1.23 2.53 12.65
CA SER A 34 0.36 1.52 13.21
C SER A 34 -0.33 0.80 12.06
N TYR A 35 -0.14 -0.52 11.96
CA TYR A 35 -1.02 -1.35 11.17
C TYR A 35 -2.44 -1.11 11.64
N GLN A 36 -3.32 -0.92 10.69
CA GLN A 36 -4.72 -1.03 10.97
C GLN A 36 -5.08 -2.51 10.94
N ASP A 37 -5.92 -2.91 11.89
CA ASP A 37 -6.52 -4.22 11.85
C ASP A 37 -7.15 -4.46 10.47
N TRP A 38 -6.92 -5.64 9.93
CA TRP A 38 -7.57 -6.03 8.70
C TRP A 38 -9.08 -5.98 8.88
N ARG A 39 -9.74 -5.16 8.09
CA ARG A 39 -11.19 -5.07 8.07
C ARG A 39 -11.70 -5.79 6.83
N ASP A 40 -12.58 -6.76 7.07
CA ASP A 40 -13.27 -7.50 6.01
C ASP A 40 -14.51 -6.76 5.50
N ASP A 41 -14.74 -5.50 5.94
CA ASP A 41 -15.75 -4.63 5.37
C ASP A 41 -15.40 -4.40 3.89
N ASP A 42 -16.03 -5.20 3.02
CA ASP A 42 -15.92 -5.01 1.58
C ASP A 42 -16.85 -3.85 1.17
N PRO A 43 -16.34 -2.64 0.95
CA PRO A 43 -17.16 -1.52 0.51
C PRO A 43 -17.65 -1.72 -0.93
N GLY A 44 -17.37 -2.87 -1.53
CA GLY A 44 -17.56 -3.12 -2.95
C GLY A 44 -16.42 -2.54 -3.79
N PHE A 45 -16.72 -2.18 -5.02
CA PHE A 45 -15.76 -1.54 -5.91
C PHE A 45 -15.54 -0.08 -5.49
N LEU A 46 -14.29 0.34 -5.44
CA LEU A 46 -13.92 1.74 -5.23
C LEU A 46 -13.35 2.30 -6.52
N LEU A 47 -13.88 3.42 -6.95
CA LEU A 47 -13.41 4.17 -8.10
C LEU A 47 -11.94 4.54 -7.94
N ALA A 48 -11.17 4.45 -9.02
CA ALA A 48 -9.75 4.75 -9.00
C ALA A 48 -9.31 5.48 -10.27
N PRO A 49 -8.14 6.13 -10.26
CA PRO A 49 -7.56 6.71 -11.45
C PRO A 49 -7.48 5.70 -12.60
N GLY A 50 -7.88 6.14 -13.80
CA GLY A 50 -7.94 5.31 -15.00
C GLY A 50 -9.28 4.64 -15.25
N ASP A 51 -10.22 4.61 -14.27
CA ASP A 51 -11.58 4.16 -14.52
C ASP A 51 -12.33 5.22 -15.35
N SER A 52 -13.23 4.77 -16.23
CA SER A 52 -14.19 5.60 -16.94
C SER A 52 -15.54 5.51 -16.25
N ILE A 53 -16.13 6.65 -15.96
CA ILE A 53 -17.46 6.72 -15.34
C ILE A 53 -18.43 7.47 -16.23
N GLU A 54 -19.67 7.02 -16.26
CA GLU A 54 -20.79 7.74 -16.82
C GLU A 54 -21.51 8.49 -15.69
N VAL A 55 -21.59 9.80 -15.83
CA VAL A 55 -22.30 10.68 -14.91
C VAL A 55 -23.60 11.11 -15.58
N THR A 56 -24.73 10.72 -15.00
CA THR A 56 -26.06 11.10 -15.47
C THR A 56 -26.68 12.08 -14.48
N VAL A 57 -26.99 13.29 -14.96
CA VAL A 57 -27.66 14.35 -14.22
C VAL A 57 -29.12 14.39 -14.67
N HIS A 58 -30.00 13.73 -13.90
CA HIS A 58 -31.42 13.58 -14.29
C HIS A 58 -32.18 14.92 -14.37
N THR A 59 -31.72 15.91 -13.60
CA THR A 59 -32.31 17.27 -13.59
C THR A 59 -31.81 18.18 -14.71
N ALA A 60 -30.71 17.79 -15.39
CA ALA A 60 -30.07 18.56 -16.46
C ALA A 60 -29.30 17.60 -17.40
N THR A 61 -30.02 16.96 -18.30
CA THR A 61 -29.47 15.87 -19.16
C THR A 61 -28.39 16.35 -20.11
N GLU A 62 -28.30 17.64 -20.41
CA GLU A 62 -27.24 18.27 -21.19
C GLU A 62 -25.87 18.22 -20.49
N LEU A 63 -25.84 17.94 -19.18
CA LEU A 63 -24.62 17.78 -18.40
C LEU A 63 -24.15 16.32 -18.31
N ASN A 64 -24.92 15.38 -18.86
CA ASN A 64 -24.54 13.98 -18.91
C ASN A 64 -23.20 13.80 -19.62
N ARG A 65 -22.31 13.01 -19.02
CA ARG A 65 -20.97 12.83 -19.56
C ARG A 65 -20.34 11.52 -19.12
N THR A 66 -19.69 10.87 -20.08
CA THR A 66 -18.66 9.84 -19.76
C THR A 66 -17.31 10.54 -19.64
N ALA A 67 -16.59 10.25 -18.57
CA ALA A 67 -15.29 10.84 -18.31
C ALA A 67 -14.37 9.87 -17.56
N THR A 68 -13.08 9.93 -17.90
CA THR A 68 -12.04 9.13 -17.23
C THR A 68 -11.55 9.86 -15.98
N ILE A 69 -11.38 9.11 -14.89
CA ILE A 69 -10.81 9.62 -13.64
C ILE A 69 -9.32 9.88 -13.84
N GLY A 70 -8.91 11.12 -13.62
CA GLY A 70 -7.52 11.54 -13.74
C GLY A 70 -6.58 10.90 -12.71
N PRO A 71 -5.26 11.01 -12.91
CA PRO A 71 -4.26 10.48 -11.96
C PRO A 71 -4.33 11.15 -10.58
N ASP A 72 -4.92 12.33 -10.48
CA ASP A 72 -5.20 13.06 -9.25
C ASP A 72 -6.48 12.59 -8.54
N GLY A 73 -7.17 11.57 -9.10
CA GLY A 73 -8.42 11.03 -8.57
C GLY A 73 -9.66 11.86 -8.87
N ARG A 74 -9.55 12.87 -9.74
CA ARG A 74 -10.65 13.78 -10.08
C ARG A 74 -11.23 13.47 -11.46
N VAL A 75 -12.51 13.78 -11.59
CA VAL A 75 -13.21 13.83 -12.88
C VAL A 75 -13.57 15.28 -13.21
N ASN A 76 -13.35 15.68 -14.46
CA ASN A 76 -13.72 17.02 -14.93
C ASN A 76 -15.13 17.00 -15.52
N LEU A 77 -16.05 17.73 -14.86
CA LEU A 77 -17.45 17.80 -15.24
C LEU A 77 -17.80 19.21 -15.75
N PRO A 78 -18.69 19.32 -16.74
CA PRO A 78 -19.16 20.61 -17.24
C PRO A 78 -19.73 21.44 -16.08
N LEU A 79 -19.42 22.72 -16.02
CA LEU A 79 -19.80 23.69 -14.99
C LEU A 79 -19.28 23.40 -13.58
N ALA A 80 -19.32 22.16 -13.10
CA ALA A 80 -18.85 21.79 -11.77
C ALA A 80 -17.31 21.77 -11.65
N GLY A 81 -16.58 21.62 -12.78
CA GLY A 81 -15.14 21.54 -12.78
C GLY A 81 -14.61 20.18 -12.23
N PRO A 82 -13.41 20.16 -11.60
CA PRO A 82 -12.79 18.93 -11.11
C PRO A 82 -13.40 18.47 -9.78
N VAL A 83 -14.04 17.30 -9.79
CA VAL A 83 -14.66 16.65 -8.60
C VAL A 83 -13.85 15.43 -8.18
N MET A 84 -13.50 15.31 -6.90
CA MET A 84 -12.80 14.15 -6.34
C MET A 84 -13.75 12.96 -6.25
N VAL A 85 -13.44 11.87 -6.95
CA VAL A 85 -14.26 10.63 -6.96
C VAL A 85 -13.45 9.38 -6.62
N ALA A 86 -12.14 9.39 -6.74
CA ALA A 86 -11.32 8.24 -6.40
C ALA A 86 -11.42 7.87 -4.91
N GLY A 87 -11.40 6.56 -4.60
CA GLY A 87 -11.57 6.00 -3.26
C GLY A 87 -13.00 6.02 -2.74
N ARG A 88 -13.97 6.34 -3.60
CA ARG A 88 -15.40 6.36 -3.29
C ARG A 88 -16.12 5.21 -4.00
N THR A 89 -17.24 4.80 -3.45
CA THR A 89 -18.21 3.95 -4.16
C THR A 89 -18.98 4.80 -5.17
N ASP A 90 -19.70 4.16 -6.09
CA ASP A 90 -20.52 4.85 -7.09
C ASP A 90 -21.52 5.81 -6.43
N ALA A 91 -22.19 5.35 -5.35
CA ALA A 91 -23.14 6.17 -4.59
C ALA A 91 -22.47 7.36 -3.88
N GLU A 92 -21.28 7.16 -3.28
CA GLU A 92 -20.51 8.25 -2.66
C GLU A 92 -20.01 9.27 -3.71
N ALA A 93 -19.66 8.78 -4.91
CA ALA A 93 -19.26 9.64 -6.03
C ALA A 93 -20.46 10.44 -6.56
N ALA A 94 -21.63 9.81 -6.71
CA ALA A 94 -22.86 10.48 -7.11
C ALA A 94 -23.22 11.63 -6.17
N ASN A 95 -23.13 11.39 -4.86
CA ASN A 95 -23.35 12.44 -3.86
C ASN A 95 -22.34 13.59 -3.99
N ALA A 96 -21.04 13.27 -4.18
CA ALA A 96 -20.01 14.28 -4.33
C ALA A 96 -20.19 15.13 -5.61
N VAL A 97 -20.67 14.51 -6.69
CA VAL A 97 -21.00 15.22 -7.92
C VAL A 97 -22.26 16.08 -7.74
N ALA A 98 -23.29 15.56 -7.07
CA ALA A 98 -24.50 16.34 -6.75
C ALA A 98 -24.15 17.56 -5.91
N ASP A 99 -23.33 17.42 -4.86
CA ASP A 99 -22.87 18.53 -4.02
C ASP A 99 -22.13 19.61 -4.86
N ALA A 100 -21.32 19.19 -5.84
CA ALA A 100 -20.62 20.12 -6.72
C ALA A 100 -21.59 20.90 -7.63
N TYR A 101 -22.76 20.34 -7.96
CA TYR A 101 -23.76 21.01 -8.80
C TYR A 101 -24.76 21.87 -8.02
N ILE A 102 -24.86 21.78 -6.68
CA ILE A 102 -25.82 22.53 -5.87
C ILE A 102 -25.73 24.05 -6.10
N ALA A 103 -24.55 24.58 -6.36
CA ALA A 103 -24.36 26.00 -6.65
C ALA A 103 -25.02 26.47 -7.95
N MET A 104 -25.31 25.54 -8.87
CA MET A 104 -25.78 25.84 -10.24
C MET A 104 -27.14 25.25 -10.56
N LEU A 105 -27.53 24.15 -9.89
CA LEU A 105 -28.77 23.43 -10.11
C LEU A 105 -29.57 23.38 -8.83
N ARG A 106 -30.91 23.47 -8.95
CA ARG A 106 -31.81 23.22 -7.84
C ARG A 106 -32.05 21.71 -7.72
N ASP A 107 -31.79 21.15 -6.55
CA ASP A 107 -31.99 19.73 -6.22
C ASP A 107 -31.43 18.77 -7.29
N PRO A 108 -30.08 18.77 -7.54
CA PRO A 108 -29.50 17.92 -8.55
C PRO A 108 -29.62 16.44 -8.18
N ILE A 109 -30.23 15.65 -9.07
CA ILE A 109 -30.31 14.18 -8.95
C ILE A 109 -29.25 13.61 -9.89
N VAL A 110 -28.23 13.00 -9.30
CA VAL A 110 -27.07 12.48 -10.01
C VAL A 110 -26.92 10.98 -9.80
N GLU A 111 -26.63 10.27 -10.87
CA GLU A 111 -26.25 8.87 -10.89
C GLU A 111 -24.84 8.74 -11.47
N VAL A 112 -24.03 7.88 -10.88
CA VAL A 112 -22.68 7.56 -11.37
C VAL A 112 -22.59 6.07 -11.57
N ASN A 113 -22.25 5.65 -12.78
CA ASN A 113 -22.02 4.25 -13.15
C ASN A 113 -20.60 4.09 -13.70
N VAL A 114 -19.99 2.92 -13.46
CA VAL A 114 -18.71 2.58 -14.09
C VAL A 114 -18.98 2.14 -15.53
N ASP A 115 -18.45 2.89 -16.48
CA ASP A 115 -18.49 2.56 -17.91
C ASP A 115 -17.41 1.52 -18.26
N SER A 116 -16.18 1.77 -17.80
CA SER A 116 -15.08 0.82 -17.96
C SER A 116 -14.08 0.91 -16.82
N TYR A 117 -13.52 -0.26 -16.45
CA TYR A 117 -12.52 -0.35 -15.40
C TYR A 117 -11.14 -0.11 -15.95
N GLY A 118 -10.34 0.72 -15.28
CA GLY A 118 -8.91 0.83 -15.53
C GLY A 118 -8.15 -0.44 -15.13
N PRO A 119 -6.84 -0.52 -15.40
CA PRO A 119 -6.04 -1.71 -15.09
C PRO A 119 -6.16 -2.16 -13.64
N GLN A 120 -6.50 -3.43 -13.44
CA GLN A 120 -6.65 -4.07 -12.13
C GLN A 120 -5.34 -4.78 -11.74
N ASN A 121 -4.29 -4.01 -11.44
CA ASN A 121 -2.97 -4.57 -11.20
C ASN A 121 -2.76 -4.95 -9.73
N ILE A 122 -2.07 -6.07 -9.51
CA ILE A 122 -1.53 -6.53 -8.23
C ILE A 122 -0.02 -6.75 -8.37
N ILE A 123 0.68 -6.74 -7.24
CA ILE A 123 2.11 -7.02 -7.19
C ILE A 123 2.32 -8.33 -6.47
N ILE A 124 3.11 -9.21 -7.06
CA ILE A 124 3.45 -10.49 -6.46
C ILE A 124 4.96 -10.59 -6.32
N GLY A 125 5.43 -10.88 -5.12
CA GLY A 125 6.85 -10.93 -4.83
C GLY A 125 7.26 -12.01 -3.84
N GLY A 126 8.57 -12.12 -3.58
CA GLY A 126 9.15 -13.13 -2.72
C GLY A 126 9.39 -14.45 -3.46
N GLN A 127 9.17 -15.58 -2.78
CA GLN A 127 9.48 -16.93 -3.26
C GLN A 127 8.40 -17.48 -4.22
N VAL A 128 8.22 -16.79 -5.34
CA VAL A 128 7.41 -17.21 -6.48
C VAL A 128 8.30 -17.33 -7.72
N ASN A 129 7.91 -18.13 -8.70
CA ASN A 129 8.74 -18.37 -9.87
C ASN A 129 8.98 -17.12 -10.73
N SER A 130 7.98 -16.23 -10.82
CA SER A 130 8.03 -15.01 -11.62
C SER A 130 7.46 -13.83 -10.82
N PRO A 131 8.25 -13.19 -9.94
CA PRO A 131 7.79 -12.01 -9.21
C PRO A 131 7.58 -10.83 -10.17
N GLY A 132 6.55 -10.01 -9.94
CA GLY A 132 6.25 -8.88 -10.82
C GLY A 132 4.89 -8.25 -10.62
N LEU A 133 4.51 -7.37 -11.56
CA LEU A 133 3.20 -6.75 -11.67
C LEU A 133 2.30 -7.62 -12.55
N TYR A 134 1.11 -7.94 -12.06
CA TYR A 134 0.14 -8.78 -12.76
C TYR A 134 -1.21 -8.08 -12.86
N GLU A 135 -1.84 -8.19 -14.01
CA GLU A 135 -3.21 -7.75 -14.21
C GLU A 135 -4.18 -8.86 -13.78
N MET A 136 -5.19 -8.50 -12.99
CA MET A 136 -6.27 -9.41 -12.62
C MET A 136 -7.39 -9.34 -13.63
N PRO A 137 -7.71 -10.43 -14.35
CA PRO A 137 -8.82 -10.43 -15.32
C PRO A 137 -10.19 -10.39 -14.61
N THR A 138 -10.23 -10.82 -13.36
CA THR A 138 -11.42 -10.89 -12.50
C THR A 138 -10.99 -10.87 -11.03
N ARG A 139 -11.95 -10.91 -10.10
CA ARG A 139 -11.65 -11.07 -8.67
C ARG A 139 -11.08 -12.48 -8.43
N ILE A 140 -9.84 -12.53 -7.99
CA ILE A 140 -9.10 -13.75 -7.65
C ILE A 140 -8.63 -13.70 -6.19
N GLY A 141 -8.34 -14.86 -5.62
CA GLY A 141 -7.73 -14.98 -4.29
C GLY A 141 -6.21 -14.99 -4.34
N ALA A 142 -5.59 -15.07 -3.15
CA ALA A 142 -4.13 -15.07 -3.04
C ALA A 142 -3.48 -16.31 -3.68
N LEU A 143 -4.14 -17.46 -3.63
CA LEU A 143 -3.61 -18.69 -4.26
C LEU A 143 -3.57 -18.56 -5.79
N GLU A 144 -4.67 -18.11 -6.40
CA GLU A 144 -4.73 -17.89 -7.84
C GLU A 144 -3.70 -16.85 -8.30
N ALA A 145 -3.49 -15.80 -7.53
CA ALA A 145 -2.47 -14.80 -7.80
C ALA A 145 -1.06 -15.40 -7.80
N VAL A 146 -0.72 -16.24 -6.81
CA VAL A 146 0.56 -16.95 -6.78
C VAL A 146 0.70 -17.88 -7.97
N MET A 147 -0.39 -18.56 -8.38
CA MET A 147 -0.36 -19.42 -9.57
C MET A 147 -0.15 -18.63 -10.86
N LEU A 148 -0.68 -17.40 -10.98
CA LEU A 148 -0.36 -16.48 -12.09
C LEU A 148 1.14 -16.15 -12.15
N ALA A 149 1.80 -16.03 -11.00
CA ALA A 149 3.24 -15.83 -10.90
C ALA A 149 4.08 -17.10 -11.13
N GLY A 150 3.48 -18.16 -11.68
CA GLY A 150 4.14 -19.43 -11.97
C GLY A 150 4.24 -20.38 -10.77
N GLY A 151 3.54 -20.08 -9.67
CA GLY A 151 3.54 -20.89 -8.46
C GLY A 151 4.67 -20.58 -7.47
N PHE A 152 4.71 -21.37 -6.40
CA PHE A 152 5.69 -21.26 -5.33
C PHE A 152 7.05 -21.84 -5.73
N GLN A 153 8.13 -21.22 -5.28
CA GLN A 153 9.44 -21.86 -5.25
C GLN A 153 9.51 -22.93 -4.16
N ASP A 154 10.54 -23.79 -4.22
CA ASP A 154 10.67 -24.95 -3.34
C ASP A 154 10.81 -24.56 -1.85
N ASP A 155 11.49 -23.46 -1.57
CA ASP A 155 11.76 -22.92 -0.24
C ASP A 155 10.73 -21.90 0.25
N ALA A 156 9.60 -21.77 -0.44
CA ALA A 156 8.53 -20.86 -0.09
C ALA A 156 7.80 -21.26 1.20
N ALA A 157 7.64 -20.33 2.13
CA ALA A 157 6.84 -20.48 3.34
C ALA A 157 5.34 -20.33 3.02
N ARG A 158 4.73 -21.36 2.42
CA ARG A 158 3.35 -21.36 1.92
C ARG A 158 2.28 -21.14 3.00
N GLY A 159 2.64 -21.32 4.28
CA GLY A 159 1.76 -21.07 5.42
C GLY A 159 1.76 -19.64 5.92
N GLU A 160 2.63 -18.77 5.40
CA GLU A 160 2.86 -17.40 5.90
C GLU A 160 2.85 -16.37 4.76
N VAL A 161 1.97 -16.55 3.79
CA VAL A 161 1.84 -15.59 2.69
C VAL A 161 1.22 -14.30 3.21
N VAL A 162 1.85 -13.17 2.90
CA VAL A 162 1.43 -11.85 3.39
C VAL A 162 0.70 -11.10 2.29
N ILE A 163 -0.46 -10.54 2.63
CA ILE A 163 -1.19 -9.62 1.78
C ILE A 163 -1.12 -8.24 2.42
N LEU A 164 -0.63 -7.26 1.66
CA LEU A 164 -0.63 -5.86 2.04
C LEU A 164 -1.66 -5.11 1.22
N ARG A 165 -2.51 -4.33 1.88
CA ARG A 165 -3.57 -3.54 1.25
C ARG A 165 -3.57 -2.13 1.78
N ARG A 166 -3.72 -1.14 0.90
CA ARG A 166 -3.90 0.26 1.31
C ARG A 166 -5.30 0.44 1.93
N ALA A 167 -5.34 0.99 3.13
CA ALA A 167 -6.59 1.40 3.77
C ALA A 167 -7.09 2.75 3.19
N ARG A 168 -8.39 3.04 3.33
CA ARG A 168 -9.01 4.30 2.85
C ARG A 168 -8.38 5.56 3.45
N ASN A 169 -7.89 5.49 4.67
CA ASN A 169 -7.22 6.60 5.37
C ASN A 169 -5.72 6.75 5.04
N GLY A 170 -5.22 6.02 4.03
CA GLY A 170 -3.82 6.06 3.60
C GLY A 170 -2.89 5.14 4.38
N GLY A 171 -3.35 4.46 5.45
CA GLY A 171 -2.58 3.47 6.17
C GLY A 171 -2.42 2.15 5.40
N VAL A 172 -1.70 1.20 5.97
CA VAL A 172 -1.50 -0.14 5.41
C VAL A 172 -2.15 -1.17 6.32
N MET A 173 -2.97 -2.03 5.75
CA MET A 173 -3.48 -3.23 6.39
C MET A 173 -2.61 -4.41 5.95
N MET A 174 -2.25 -5.28 6.90
CA MET A 174 -1.51 -6.50 6.63
C MET A 174 -2.31 -7.72 7.09
N ARG A 175 -2.29 -8.77 6.28
CA ARG A 175 -2.86 -10.06 6.65
C ARG A 175 -1.92 -11.19 6.25
N VAL A 176 -1.78 -12.15 7.15
CA VAL A 176 -1.08 -13.41 6.88
C VAL A 176 -2.09 -14.47 6.50
N VAL A 177 -1.85 -15.17 5.40
CA VAL A 177 -2.74 -16.19 4.83
C VAL A 177 -2.00 -17.52 4.74
N ASN A 178 -2.61 -18.58 5.24
CA ASN A 178 -2.06 -19.93 5.13
C ASN A 178 -2.53 -20.62 3.85
N LEU A 179 -1.79 -20.44 2.76
CA LEU A 179 -2.09 -21.07 1.49
C LEU A 179 -1.75 -22.58 1.45
N ARG A 180 -1.00 -23.08 2.44
CA ARG A 180 -0.74 -24.53 2.57
C ARG A 180 -2.01 -25.29 2.89
N ASP A 181 -2.88 -24.76 3.74
CA ASP A 181 -4.14 -25.40 4.14
C ASP A 181 -5.15 -25.31 2.99
N VAL A 182 -5.17 -24.20 2.24
CA VAL A 182 -5.94 -24.09 1.00
C VAL A 182 -5.57 -25.19 0.01
N LEU A 183 -4.26 -25.42 -0.21
CA LEU A 183 -3.77 -26.45 -1.13
C LEU A 183 -4.10 -27.88 -0.67
N ARG A 184 -4.28 -28.10 0.63
CA ARG A 184 -4.66 -29.39 1.20
C ARG A 184 -6.16 -29.65 1.17
N GLY A 185 -6.97 -28.64 0.88
CA GLY A 185 -8.41 -28.73 0.86
C GLY A 185 -9.05 -28.78 2.25
N ASP A 186 -8.35 -28.29 3.30
CA ASP A 186 -8.83 -28.30 4.69
C ASP A 186 -9.98 -27.30 4.96
N GLY A 187 -10.52 -26.68 3.94
CA GLY A 187 -11.70 -25.79 4.01
C GLY A 187 -11.48 -24.47 4.82
N SER A 188 -10.34 -24.32 5.45
CA SER A 188 -9.94 -23.10 6.20
C SER A 188 -9.26 -22.07 5.31
N GLY A 189 -9.31 -22.27 3.98
CA GLY A 189 -8.74 -21.36 3.01
C GLY A 189 -9.33 -19.98 3.13
N ASP A 190 -8.46 -18.97 3.04
CA ASP A 190 -8.88 -17.59 3.11
C ASP A 190 -9.46 -17.13 1.76
N PRO A 191 -10.78 -17.01 1.62
CA PRO A 191 -11.42 -16.64 0.38
C PRO A 191 -11.36 -15.15 0.09
N ILE A 192 -10.44 -14.40 0.75
CA ILE A 192 -10.37 -12.95 0.59
C ILE A 192 -10.05 -12.62 -0.86
N PRO A 193 -10.98 -11.99 -1.58
CA PRO A 193 -10.72 -11.53 -2.92
C PRO A 193 -9.68 -10.41 -2.89
N LEU A 194 -8.69 -10.51 -3.75
CA LEU A 194 -7.71 -9.47 -3.95
C LEU A 194 -8.35 -8.24 -4.59
N ARG A 195 -7.77 -7.09 -4.29
CA ARG A 195 -8.18 -5.80 -4.84
C ARG A 195 -7.04 -5.19 -5.64
N ARG A 196 -7.36 -4.24 -6.48
CA ARG A 196 -6.39 -3.42 -7.19
C ARG A 196 -5.33 -2.87 -6.22
N HIS A 197 -4.07 -2.96 -6.62
CA HIS A 197 -2.88 -2.53 -5.87
C HIS A 197 -2.60 -3.33 -4.59
N ASP A 198 -3.22 -4.48 -4.38
CA ASP A 198 -2.77 -5.40 -3.34
C ASP A 198 -1.36 -5.90 -3.67
N ILE A 199 -0.56 -6.08 -2.63
CA ILE A 199 0.77 -6.67 -2.72
C ILE A 199 0.73 -8.02 -2.02
N ILE A 200 1.08 -9.07 -2.76
CA ILE A 200 1.22 -10.43 -2.24
C ILE A 200 2.70 -10.73 -2.09
N PHE A 201 3.12 -11.06 -0.90
CA PHE A 201 4.50 -11.44 -0.63
C PHE A 201 4.58 -12.86 -0.08
N VAL A 202 5.40 -13.70 -0.70
CA VAL A 202 5.65 -15.07 -0.27
C VAL A 202 7.04 -15.11 0.37
N PRO A 203 7.14 -15.24 1.71
CA PRO A 203 8.44 -15.29 2.38
C PRO A 203 9.11 -16.66 2.21
N ARG A 204 10.41 -16.72 2.49
CA ARG A 204 11.17 -17.97 2.57
C ARG A 204 10.98 -18.66 3.92
N THR A 205 11.10 -17.93 5.03
CA THR A 205 11.09 -18.50 6.39
C THR A 205 10.11 -17.81 7.31
N THR A 206 10.19 -16.49 7.46
CA THR A 206 9.37 -15.72 8.41
C THR A 206 8.98 -14.35 7.88
N ILE A 207 7.99 -13.74 8.53
CA ILE A 207 7.49 -12.39 8.23
C ILE A 207 8.57 -11.30 8.23
N SER A 208 9.68 -11.47 8.96
CA SER A 208 10.77 -10.48 9.01
C SER A 208 11.43 -10.20 7.66
N GLU A 209 11.32 -11.10 6.68
CA GLU A 209 11.84 -10.88 5.32
C GLU A 209 10.98 -9.89 4.50
N VAL A 210 9.71 -9.71 4.89
CA VAL A 210 8.78 -8.81 4.19
C VAL A 210 9.29 -7.37 4.19
N THR A 211 9.88 -6.91 5.30
CA THR A 211 10.44 -5.56 5.42
C THR A 211 11.53 -5.30 4.40
N LEU A 212 12.52 -6.20 4.37
CA LEU A 212 13.67 -6.06 3.49
C LEU A 212 13.24 -6.07 2.01
N TRP A 213 12.27 -6.92 1.67
CA TRP A 213 11.76 -6.98 0.30
C TRP A 213 11.00 -5.72 -0.10
N VAL A 214 10.14 -5.22 0.77
CA VAL A 214 9.40 -3.99 0.52
C VAL A 214 10.35 -2.81 0.34
N GLU A 215 11.36 -2.67 1.20
CA GLU A 215 12.38 -1.64 1.06
C GLU A 215 13.14 -1.75 -0.27
N GLN A 216 13.49 -2.95 -0.67
CA GLN A 216 14.36 -3.18 -1.82
C GLN A 216 13.63 -3.09 -3.17
N TYR A 217 12.38 -3.59 -3.25
CA TYR A 217 11.67 -3.75 -4.52
C TYR A 217 10.49 -2.80 -4.69
N VAL A 218 9.72 -2.56 -3.65
CA VAL A 218 8.52 -1.73 -3.77
C VAL A 218 8.89 -0.25 -3.92
N TYR A 219 9.94 0.20 -3.22
CA TYR A 219 10.47 1.56 -3.37
C TYR A 219 11.10 1.85 -4.74
N GLY A 220 11.64 0.82 -5.40
CA GLY A 220 12.32 0.99 -6.68
C GLY A 220 11.41 0.95 -7.91
N ILE A 221 10.23 0.35 -7.82
CA ILE A 221 9.39 0.03 -8.98
C ILE A 221 8.11 0.88 -9.04
N LEU A 222 7.57 1.30 -7.89
CA LEU A 222 6.34 2.07 -7.84
C LEU A 222 6.61 3.47 -7.32
N PRO A 223 6.07 4.51 -7.98
CA PRO A 223 5.94 5.83 -7.38
C PRO A 223 4.84 5.78 -6.31
N LEU A 224 5.05 4.94 -5.29
CA LEU A 224 4.21 4.97 -4.11
C LEU A 224 4.53 6.28 -3.41
N ASP A 225 3.48 6.99 -3.03
CA ASP A 225 3.61 8.16 -2.16
C ASP A 225 4.56 7.80 -1.01
N GLN A 226 5.54 8.66 -0.74
CA GLN A 226 6.59 8.39 0.26
C GLN A 226 5.98 7.97 1.61
N ALA A 227 4.79 8.50 1.95
CA ALA A 227 4.04 8.12 3.13
C ALA A 227 3.63 6.63 3.15
N PHE A 228 3.24 6.06 2.01
CA PHE A 228 2.87 4.64 1.93
C PHE A 228 4.10 3.72 2.08
N SER A 229 5.19 4.14 1.51
CA SER A 229 6.46 3.42 1.58
C SER A 229 6.98 3.37 3.02
N TYR A 230 6.96 4.52 3.73
CA TYR A 230 7.31 4.59 5.17
C TYR A 230 6.36 3.76 6.03
N ALA A 231 5.09 3.69 5.64
CA ALA A 231 4.07 2.91 6.34
C ALA A 231 4.41 1.43 6.40
N ILE A 232 4.81 0.84 5.29
CA ILE A 232 5.18 -0.57 5.20
C ILE A 232 6.45 -0.86 6.02
N ALA A 233 7.52 -0.07 5.85
CA ALA A 233 8.80 -0.28 6.51
C ALA A 233 8.70 -0.30 8.06
N ASN A 234 7.88 0.59 8.64
CA ASN A 234 7.73 0.66 10.09
C ASN A 234 6.80 -0.41 10.66
N ALA A 235 5.84 -0.81 9.90
CA ALA A 235 4.86 -1.78 10.33
C ALA A 235 5.47 -3.16 10.55
N ILE A 236 6.48 -3.52 9.79
CA ILE A 236 7.16 -4.81 9.85
C ILE A 236 8.24 -4.82 10.95
N ASN A 237 8.82 -3.65 11.31
CA ASN A 237 9.82 -3.55 12.37
C ASN A 237 9.25 -3.60 13.80
N ASN A 238 7.94 -3.54 14.00
CA ASN A 238 7.30 -3.50 15.32
C ASN A 238 6.59 -4.82 15.72
N ASN A 239 6.77 -5.89 14.98
CA ASN A 239 6.36 -7.25 15.32
C ASN A 239 7.60 -8.12 15.51
#